data_d320bd39505be207cf808f18ac686139
#
_entry.id   d320bd39505be207cf808f18ac686139
#
_cell.length_a   1.000
_cell.length_b   1.000
_cell.length_c   1.000
_cell.angle_alpha   90.00
_cell.angle_beta   90.00
_cell.angle_gamma   90.00
#
_symmetry.space_group_name_H-M   'P 1'
#
loop_
_entity.id
_entity.type
_entity.pdbx_description
1 polymer ?
#
loop_
_entity_poly.entity_id
_entity_poly.type
_entity_poly.pdbx_seq_one_letter_code
_entity_poly.pdbx_strand_id
1 'polypeptide(L)'
;MIYKENPKTKESGIIGCIPQKGLCPNRCEDCFFQSGRSYLEPLEENLPNMPTLEQAKNRVVRVNDGNDSSINMNFVMKAVAHYPMKFYNTSIPTYLDKFDAPVVLTVNPGKMTDQDAYLINPPKNLMFVRVRTNKWNLDLVDKVVTYYGNREVPIVLTFMAYFTQPIPAKYREFYIFRKRTLNSYWAITTKAWEQIMERYKYNKWVYSCGKIEGEKGTTACRHCGNCLREYFATMERLRN
;
A
#
# COMPACT_ATOMS: atom_id res chain seq x y z
N MET A 1 20.65 10.71 -11.17
CA MET A 1 20.05 10.94 -9.83
C MET A 1 20.41 9.75 -8.95
N ILE A 2 20.82 9.97 -7.70
CA ILE A 2 21.17 8.87 -6.78
C ILE A 2 19.87 8.29 -6.23
N TYR A 3 19.68 6.98 -6.35
CA TYR A 3 18.53 6.28 -5.80
C TYR A 3 18.45 6.44 -4.28
N LYS A 4 17.27 6.79 -3.78
CA LYS A 4 16.98 6.89 -2.35
C LYS A 4 16.08 5.73 -1.93
N GLU A 5 16.55 4.85 -1.06
CA GLU A 5 15.77 3.71 -0.59
C GLU A 5 14.74 4.14 0.46
N ASN A 6 13.53 3.57 0.35
CA ASN A 6 12.49 3.76 1.36
C ASN A 6 12.92 3.11 2.69
N PRO A 7 13.04 3.87 3.80
CA PRO A 7 13.49 3.32 5.07
C PRO A 7 12.63 2.16 5.60
N LYS A 8 11.35 2.08 5.20
CA LYS A 8 10.45 0.98 5.60
C LYS A 8 10.76 -0.34 4.90
N THR A 9 11.33 -0.29 3.70
CA THR A 9 11.69 -1.49 2.93
C THR A 9 13.14 -1.91 3.11
N LYS A 10 13.94 -1.09 3.78
CA LYS A 10 15.35 -1.42 4.07
C LYS A 10 15.47 -2.76 4.77
N GLU A 11 16.41 -3.58 4.35
CA GLU A 11 16.65 -4.94 4.88
C GLU A 11 15.46 -5.91 4.70
N SER A 12 14.52 -5.60 3.81
CA SER A 12 13.46 -6.52 3.39
C SER A 12 13.73 -7.05 1.99
N GLY A 13 13.04 -8.12 1.60
CA GLY A 13 13.07 -8.62 0.22
C GLY A 13 12.37 -7.72 -0.79
N ILE A 14 11.98 -6.49 -0.40
CA ILE A 14 11.28 -5.52 -1.25
C ILE A 14 12.13 -4.26 -1.45
N ILE A 15 12.10 -3.70 -2.65
CA ILE A 15 12.72 -2.40 -2.96
C ILE A 15 11.72 -1.51 -3.70
N GLY A 16 11.58 -0.25 -3.29
CA GLY A 16 10.67 0.71 -3.92
C GLY A 16 11.19 1.25 -5.25
N CYS A 17 10.28 1.55 -6.17
CA CYS A 17 10.59 2.16 -7.47
C CYS A 17 9.49 3.14 -7.85
N ILE A 18 9.83 4.32 -8.33
CA ILE A 18 8.89 5.31 -8.88
C ILE A 18 9.44 5.79 -10.22
N PRO A 19 8.90 5.30 -11.35
CA PRO A 19 9.40 5.65 -12.66
C PRO A 19 8.90 7.02 -13.18
N GLN A 20 7.74 7.50 -12.68
CA GLN A 20 7.17 8.76 -13.13
C GLN A 20 7.87 9.97 -12.51
N LYS A 21 7.90 11.05 -13.27
CA LYS A 21 8.29 12.38 -12.80
C LYS A 21 7.10 13.11 -12.18
N GLY A 22 7.37 13.94 -11.19
CA GLY A 22 6.36 14.82 -10.59
C GLY A 22 5.35 14.10 -9.69
N LEU A 23 4.37 14.88 -9.23
CA LEU A 23 3.36 14.43 -8.28
C LEU A 23 2.35 13.52 -8.95
N CYS A 24 1.83 12.56 -8.19
CA CYS A 24 0.73 11.72 -8.63
C CYS A 24 -0.54 12.56 -8.87
N PRO A 25 -1.13 12.54 -10.07
CA PRO A 25 -2.31 13.34 -10.37
C PRO A 25 -3.58 12.89 -9.65
N ASN A 26 -3.61 11.71 -9.04
CA ASN A 26 -4.75 11.23 -8.25
C ASN A 26 -5.06 12.12 -7.04
N ARG A 27 -4.08 12.86 -6.50
CA ARG A 27 -4.23 13.80 -5.37
C ARG A 27 -5.13 13.24 -4.26
N CYS A 28 -4.87 11.99 -3.86
CA CYS A 28 -5.64 11.34 -2.81
C CYS A 28 -5.61 12.18 -1.53
N GLU A 29 -6.76 12.44 -0.94
CA GLU A 29 -6.91 13.29 0.24
C GLU A 29 -5.97 12.90 1.39
N ASP A 30 -5.87 11.60 1.69
CA ASP A 30 -4.99 11.06 2.74
C ASP A 30 -3.66 10.53 2.22
N CYS A 31 -3.12 11.07 1.13
CA CYS A 31 -1.90 10.56 0.55
C CYS A 31 -0.69 10.93 1.42
N PHE A 32 -0.18 9.96 2.18
CA PHE A 32 1.01 10.16 3.02
C PHE A 32 2.26 10.55 2.21
N PHE A 33 2.31 10.20 0.94
CA PHE A 33 3.44 10.48 0.07
C PHE A 33 3.47 11.95 -0.39
N GLN A 34 2.29 12.54 -0.62
CA GLN A 34 2.15 13.94 -1.06
C GLN A 34 1.90 14.93 0.10
N SER A 35 1.85 14.46 1.33
CA SER A 35 1.60 15.30 2.50
C SER A 35 2.86 15.94 3.10
N GLY A 36 3.94 16.06 2.34
CA GLY A 36 5.23 16.60 2.81
C GLY A 36 6.00 15.66 3.74
N ARG A 37 5.90 14.34 3.51
CA ARG A 37 6.48 13.33 4.41
C ARG A 37 7.19 12.20 3.73
N SER A 38 7.23 12.26 2.45
CA SER A 38 8.00 11.30 1.68
C SER A 38 9.47 11.38 2.08
N TYR A 39 10.11 10.23 2.16
CA TYR A 39 11.58 10.14 2.25
C TYR A 39 12.27 10.74 0.99
N LEU A 40 11.48 11.10 -0.01
CA LEU A 40 11.91 11.69 -1.28
C LEU A 40 11.64 13.20 -1.37
N GLU A 41 11.20 13.86 -0.31
CA GLU A 41 11.03 15.32 -0.35
C GLU A 41 12.37 16.06 -0.59
N PRO A 42 12.38 17.11 -1.41
CA PRO A 42 11.29 17.59 -2.26
C PRO A 42 11.06 16.64 -3.47
N LEU A 43 9.79 16.34 -3.77
CA LEU A 43 9.43 15.32 -4.76
C LEU A 43 9.83 15.70 -6.17
N GLU A 44 9.76 16.98 -6.53
CA GLU A 44 10.10 17.52 -7.84
C GLU A 44 11.56 17.25 -8.20
N GLU A 45 12.45 17.27 -7.21
CA GLU A 45 13.90 17.06 -7.39
C GLU A 45 14.28 15.57 -7.31
N ASN A 46 13.51 14.76 -6.58
CA ASN A 46 13.87 13.40 -6.26
C ASN A 46 13.05 12.34 -7.02
N LEU A 47 12.25 12.74 -8.01
CA LEU A 47 11.55 11.85 -8.92
C LEU A 47 12.06 12.01 -10.36
N PRO A 48 12.20 10.92 -11.14
CA PRO A 48 11.93 9.53 -10.80
C PRO A 48 12.95 8.97 -9.81
N ASN A 49 12.56 7.91 -9.05
CA ASN A 49 13.44 7.24 -8.11
C ASN A 49 13.46 5.73 -8.41
N MET A 50 14.43 5.32 -9.19
CA MET A 50 14.53 3.94 -9.69
C MET A 50 15.84 3.30 -9.22
N PRO A 51 15.78 2.09 -8.58
CA PRO A 51 16.99 1.36 -8.21
C PRO A 51 17.72 0.84 -9.46
N THR A 52 19.03 0.68 -9.37
CA THR A 52 19.79 -0.07 -10.38
C THR A 52 19.47 -1.56 -10.31
N LEU A 53 19.80 -2.32 -11.36
CA LEU A 53 19.67 -3.78 -11.34
C LEU A 53 20.47 -4.43 -10.19
N GLU A 54 21.64 -3.90 -9.88
CA GLU A 54 22.45 -4.40 -8.76
C GLU A 54 21.77 -4.13 -7.41
N GLN A 55 21.16 -2.96 -7.20
CA GLN A 55 20.39 -2.65 -6.00
C GLN A 55 19.11 -3.49 -5.88
N ALA A 56 18.51 -3.87 -7.00
CA ALA A 56 17.31 -4.69 -7.08
C ALA A 56 17.61 -6.22 -7.05
N LYS A 57 18.88 -6.62 -7.11
CA LYS A 57 19.28 -8.02 -7.12
C LYS A 57 18.72 -8.79 -5.93
N ASN A 58 18.09 -9.92 -6.20
CA ASN A 58 17.44 -10.78 -5.19
C ASN A 58 16.30 -10.10 -4.40
N ARG A 59 15.75 -8.99 -4.90
CA ARG A 59 14.65 -8.27 -4.26
C ARG A 59 13.49 -8.10 -5.25
N VAL A 60 12.26 -8.08 -4.73
CA VAL A 60 11.07 -7.78 -5.53
C VAL A 60 10.87 -6.28 -5.61
N VAL A 61 10.82 -5.74 -6.82
CA VAL A 61 10.62 -4.30 -7.05
C VAL A 61 9.15 -3.95 -6.88
N ARG A 62 8.86 -3.10 -5.89
CA ARG A 62 7.54 -2.51 -5.67
C ARG A 62 7.41 -1.24 -6.51
N VAL A 63 6.75 -1.35 -7.66
CA VAL A 63 6.54 -0.25 -8.59
C VAL A 63 5.46 0.68 -8.06
N ASN A 64 5.75 1.97 -8.08
CA ASN A 64 4.92 3.03 -7.55
C ASN A 64 4.64 2.94 -6.04
N ASP A 65 5.73 3.02 -5.29
CA ASP A 65 5.71 3.20 -3.84
C ASP A 65 5.16 4.58 -3.41
N GLY A 66 4.94 5.49 -4.36
CA GLY A 66 4.48 6.86 -4.11
C GLY A 66 3.75 7.53 -5.28
N ASN A 67 3.44 6.78 -6.35
CA ASN A 67 2.63 7.22 -7.48
C ASN A 67 1.60 6.12 -7.81
N ASP A 68 0.92 6.19 -8.95
CA ASP A 68 -0.07 5.20 -9.38
C ASP A 68 0.34 4.58 -10.72
N SER A 69 0.36 3.24 -10.77
CA SER A 69 0.85 2.51 -11.96
C SER A 69 -0.13 2.52 -13.12
N SER A 70 -1.44 2.70 -12.86
CA SER A 70 -2.43 2.81 -13.94
C SER A 70 -2.39 4.16 -14.66
N ILE A 71 -1.78 5.17 -14.03
CA ILE A 71 -1.53 6.45 -14.69
C ILE A 71 -0.31 6.27 -15.60
N ASN A 72 -0.53 6.44 -16.91
CA ASN A 72 0.48 6.18 -17.93
C ASN A 72 1.02 4.73 -17.89
N MET A 73 0.13 3.75 -17.73
CA MET A 73 0.44 2.33 -17.57
C MET A 73 1.54 1.83 -18.55
N ASN A 74 1.39 2.13 -19.84
CA ASN A 74 2.36 1.69 -20.85
C ASN A 74 3.77 2.26 -20.61
N PHE A 75 3.87 3.52 -20.20
CA PHE A 75 5.15 4.14 -19.83
C PHE A 75 5.73 3.45 -18.60
N VAL A 76 4.91 3.21 -17.56
CA VAL A 76 5.36 2.56 -16.33
C VAL A 76 5.88 1.16 -16.61
N MET A 77 5.12 0.32 -17.33
CA MET A 77 5.53 -1.03 -17.68
C MET A 77 6.83 -1.05 -18.49
N LYS A 78 6.95 -0.18 -19.48
CA LYS A 78 8.17 -0.06 -20.29
C LYS A 78 9.38 0.36 -19.44
N ALA A 79 9.21 1.34 -18.56
CA ALA A 79 10.29 1.86 -17.72
C ALA A 79 10.84 0.80 -16.74
N VAL A 80 10.01 -0.14 -16.29
CA VAL A 80 10.38 -1.17 -15.31
C VAL A 80 10.53 -2.58 -15.92
N ALA A 81 10.48 -2.71 -17.25
CA ALA A 81 10.53 -3.99 -17.94
C ALA A 81 11.80 -4.81 -17.63
N HIS A 82 12.90 -4.10 -17.36
CA HIS A 82 14.19 -4.72 -17.05
C HIS A 82 14.29 -5.36 -15.65
N TYR A 83 13.33 -5.11 -14.74
CA TYR A 83 13.31 -5.78 -13.44
C TYR A 83 12.65 -7.16 -13.56
N PRO A 84 13.36 -8.26 -13.25
CA PRO A 84 12.82 -9.61 -13.40
C PRO A 84 11.75 -9.96 -12.36
N MET A 85 11.83 -9.37 -11.16
CA MET A 85 10.87 -9.57 -10.08
C MET A 85 10.25 -8.22 -9.72
N LYS A 86 8.97 -8.05 -10.02
CA LYS A 86 8.26 -6.79 -9.77
C LYS A 86 6.78 -7.00 -9.53
N PHE A 87 6.15 -6.07 -8.84
CA PHE A 87 4.69 -5.92 -8.78
C PHE A 87 4.29 -4.44 -8.80
N TYR A 88 3.07 -4.18 -9.23
CA TYR A 88 2.54 -2.83 -9.39
C TYR A 88 1.61 -2.43 -8.25
N ASN A 89 1.60 -1.14 -7.89
CA ASN A 89 0.59 -0.56 -7.03
C ASN A 89 -0.30 0.40 -7.82
N THR A 90 -1.60 0.29 -7.64
CA THR A 90 -2.58 1.22 -8.19
C THR A 90 -3.75 1.41 -7.24
N SER A 91 -4.42 2.55 -7.32
CA SER A 91 -5.73 2.82 -6.72
C SER A 91 -6.86 2.88 -7.76
N ILE A 92 -6.55 2.59 -9.02
CA ILE A 92 -7.50 2.58 -10.13
C ILE A 92 -7.90 1.13 -10.39
N PRO A 93 -9.20 0.77 -10.21
CA PRO A 93 -9.65 -0.63 -10.26
C PRO A 93 -9.81 -1.21 -11.67
N THR A 94 -9.64 -0.39 -12.70
CA THR A 94 -9.82 -0.82 -14.09
C THR A 94 -8.53 -1.32 -14.73
N TYR A 95 -8.66 -2.27 -15.66
CA TYR A 95 -7.56 -2.78 -16.49
C TYR A 95 -6.40 -3.44 -15.72
N LEU A 96 -6.66 -3.99 -14.53
CA LEU A 96 -5.61 -4.63 -13.73
C LEU A 96 -5.01 -5.86 -14.44
N ASP A 97 -5.79 -6.56 -15.25
CA ASP A 97 -5.39 -7.68 -16.08
C ASP A 97 -4.34 -7.32 -17.17
N LYS A 98 -4.17 -6.04 -17.48
CA LYS A 98 -3.20 -5.55 -18.48
C LYS A 98 -1.78 -5.41 -17.98
N PHE A 99 -1.55 -5.48 -16.66
CA PHE A 99 -0.19 -5.49 -16.13
C PHE A 99 0.53 -6.82 -16.40
N ASP A 100 1.79 -6.75 -16.79
CA ASP A 100 2.68 -7.89 -17.10
C ASP A 100 3.22 -8.62 -15.86
N ALA A 101 2.83 -8.19 -14.66
CA ALA A 101 3.26 -8.74 -13.38
C ALA A 101 2.15 -8.59 -12.33
N PRO A 102 2.28 -9.19 -11.14
CA PRO A 102 1.32 -9.04 -10.06
C PRO A 102 0.99 -7.58 -9.75
N VAL A 103 -0.27 -7.31 -9.38
CA VAL A 103 -0.76 -5.96 -9.08
C VAL A 103 -1.46 -5.92 -7.73
N VAL A 104 -1.25 -4.85 -6.99
CA VAL A 104 -1.95 -4.53 -5.73
C VAL A 104 -2.96 -3.43 -6.01
N LEU A 105 -4.23 -3.69 -5.75
CA LEU A 105 -5.27 -2.68 -5.76
C LEU A 105 -5.39 -2.02 -4.39
N THR A 106 -5.22 -0.71 -4.33
CA THR A 106 -5.42 0.06 -3.10
C THR A 106 -6.81 0.68 -3.09
N VAL A 107 -7.65 0.22 -2.19
CA VAL A 107 -8.95 0.84 -1.90
C VAL A 107 -8.72 2.03 -0.97
N ASN A 108 -9.01 3.21 -1.50
CA ASN A 108 -8.82 4.47 -0.80
C ASN A 108 -10.17 5.13 -0.50
N PRO A 109 -10.70 5.07 0.75
CA PRO A 109 -12.01 5.59 1.10
C PRO A 109 -12.21 7.08 0.79
N GLY A 110 -11.16 7.90 0.92
CA GLY A 110 -11.24 9.35 0.68
C GLY A 110 -11.55 9.76 -0.76
N LYS A 111 -11.50 8.82 -1.72
CA LYS A 111 -11.82 9.08 -3.15
C LYS A 111 -12.97 8.24 -3.69
N MET A 112 -13.57 7.41 -2.85
CA MET A 112 -14.64 6.52 -3.27
C MET A 112 -15.97 7.24 -3.26
N THR A 113 -16.24 8.00 -4.31
CA THR A 113 -17.60 8.46 -4.61
C THR A 113 -18.50 7.30 -5.03
N ASP A 114 -17.91 6.28 -5.64
CA ASP A 114 -18.55 5.00 -5.95
C ASP A 114 -17.78 3.85 -5.31
N GLN A 115 -18.27 3.38 -4.17
CA GLN A 115 -17.66 2.28 -3.42
C GLN A 115 -17.69 0.96 -4.21
N ASP A 116 -18.69 0.77 -5.05
CA ASP A 116 -18.87 -0.47 -5.81
C ASP A 116 -17.87 -0.58 -6.96
N ALA A 117 -17.31 0.52 -7.44
CA ALA A 117 -16.26 0.52 -8.44
C ALA A 117 -15.00 -0.27 -8.02
N TYR A 118 -14.79 -0.46 -6.71
CA TYR A 118 -13.67 -1.23 -6.17
C TYR A 118 -14.01 -2.71 -5.90
N LEU A 119 -15.26 -3.12 -6.11
CA LEU A 119 -15.69 -4.51 -5.95
C LEU A 119 -15.66 -5.20 -7.33
N ILE A 120 -14.46 -5.30 -7.89
CA ILE A 120 -14.24 -5.86 -9.21
C ILE A 120 -14.12 -7.38 -9.18
N ASN A 121 -14.39 -8.03 -10.31
CA ASN A 121 -14.00 -9.43 -10.47
C ASN A 121 -12.46 -9.52 -10.49
N PRO A 122 -11.83 -10.24 -9.52
CA PRO A 122 -10.38 -10.22 -9.38
C PRO A 122 -9.70 -10.93 -10.55
N PRO A 123 -8.80 -10.25 -11.28
CA PRO A 123 -8.01 -10.91 -12.31
C PRO A 123 -6.94 -11.82 -11.67
N LYS A 124 -6.44 -12.81 -12.44
CA LYS A 124 -5.45 -13.79 -11.93
C LYS A 124 -4.17 -13.15 -11.36
N ASN A 125 -3.77 -12.00 -11.89
CA ASN A 125 -2.59 -11.25 -11.44
C ASN A 125 -2.85 -10.31 -10.24
N LEU A 126 -4.08 -10.24 -9.71
CA LEU A 126 -4.36 -9.48 -8.49
C LEU A 126 -3.70 -10.16 -7.29
N MET A 127 -2.68 -9.52 -6.74
CA MET A 127 -1.87 -10.05 -5.65
C MET A 127 -2.62 -9.99 -4.31
N PHE A 128 -3.15 -8.83 -3.98
CA PHE A 128 -4.05 -8.59 -2.85
C PHE A 128 -4.75 -7.23 -3.01
N VAL A 129 -5.78 -7.03 -2.21
CA VAL A 129 -6.43 -5.73 -2.05
C VAL A 129 -5.89 -5.06 -0.79
N ARG A 130 -5.37 -3.85 -0.91
CA ARG A 130 -4.94 -3.02 0.22
C ARG A 130 -6.05 -2.07 0.59
N VAL A 131 -6.54 -2.13 1.82
CA VAL A 131 -7.61 -1.25 2.29
C VAL A 131 -7.05 -0.25 3.30
N ARG A 132 -7.25 1.03 3.05
CA ARG A 132 -6.98 2.07 4.04
C ARG A 132 -8.03 2.01 5.13
N THR A 133 -7.58 1.70 6.34
CA THR A 133 -8.44 1.38 7.47
C THR A 133 -8.28 2.40 8.59
N ASN A 134 -9.41 2.86 9.10
CA ASN A 134 -9.50 3.69 10.30
C ASN A 134 -10.75 3.32 11.12
N LYS A 135 -10.99 4.01 12.24
CA LYS A 135 -12.14 3.73 13.13
C LYS A 135 -13.49 4.22 12.58
N TRP A 136 -13.49 5.05 11.55
CA TRP A 136 -14.72 5.63 11.00
C TRP A 136 -15.11 5.12 9.61
N ASN A 137 -14.34 4.19 9.04
CA ASN A 137 -14.66 3.58 7.75
C ASN A 137 -14.85 2.07 7.80
N LEU A 138 -15.11 1.51 8.97
CA LEU A 138 -15.20 0.05 9.16
C LEU A 138 -16.30 -0.60 8.34
N ASP A 139 -17.42 0.09 8.09
CA ASP A 139 -18.49 -0.45 7.24
C ASP A 139 -18.01 -0.69 5.80
N LEU A 140 -17.19 0.22 5.28
CA LEU A 140 -16.55 0.03 3.99
C LEU A 140 -15.54 -1.13 4.04
N VAL A 141 -14.72 -1.19 5.10
CA VAL A 141 -13.75 -2.28 5.26
C VAL A 141 -14.47 -3.63 5.31
N ASP A 142 -15.59 -3.74 6.03
CA ASP A 142 -16.41 -4.95 6.08
C ASP A 142 -16.93 -5.36 4.70
N LYS A 143 -17.42 -4.40 3.91
CA LYS A 143 -17.89 -4.65 2.55
C LYS A 143 -16.77 -5.22 1.67
N VAL A 144 -15.59 -4.60 1.70
CA VAL A 144 -14.41 -5.04 0.95
C VAL A 144 -13.93 -6.41 1.43
N VAL A 145 -13.85 -6.62 2.75
CA VAL A 145 -13.43 -7.88 3.36
C VAL A 145 -14.38 -9.01 2.97
N THR A 146 -15.69 -8.79 3.05
CA THR A 146 -16.69 -9.78 2.65
C THR A 146 -16.58 -10.12 1.17
N TYR A 147 -16.50 -9.09 0.32
CA TYR A 147 -16.47 -9.28 -1.13
C TYR A 147 -15.25 -10.07 -1.59
N TYR A 148 -14.05 -9.66 -1.18
CA TYR A 148 -12.80 -10.28 -1.60
C TYR A 148 -12.48 -11.56 -0.83
N GLY A 149 -12.83 -11.64 0.44
CA GLY A 149 -12.67 -12.85 1.24
C GLY A 149 -13.45 -14.04 0.66
N ASN A 150 -14.70 -13.81 0.20
CA ASN A 150 -15.51 -14.82 -0.49
C ASN A 150 -14.93 -15.25 -1.86
N ARG A 151 -13.97 -14.52 -2.38
CA ARG A 151 -13.24 -14.80 -3.64
C ARG A 151 -11.82 -15.26 -3.41
N GLU A 152 -11.46 -15.55 -2.15
CA GLU A 152 -10.13 -16.03 -1.76
C GLU A 152 -8.98 -15.07 -2.12
N VAL A 153 -9.29 -13.78 -2.23
CA VAL A 153 -8.30 -12.73 -2.46
C VAL A 153 -7.81 -12.19 -1.12
N PRO A 154 -6.50 -12.15 -0.87
CA PRO A 154 -5.95 -11.57 0.36
C PRO A 154 -6.29 -10.09 0.50
N ILE A 155 -6.61 -9.67 1.73
CA ILE A 155 -6.92 -8.29 2.09
C ILE A 155 -5.91 -7.79 3.12
N VAL A 156 -5.22 -6.69 2.80
CA VAL A 156 -4.22 -6.09 3.68
C VAL A 156 -4.74 -4.77 4.23
N LEU A 157 -5.07 -4.74 5.52
CA LEU A 157 -5.51 -3.53 6.21
C LEU A 157 -4.32 -2.61 6.48
N THR A 158 -4.37 -1.39 5.96
CA THR A 158 -3.32 -0.38 6.12
C THR A 158 -3.81 0.74 7.01
N PHE A 159 -3.23 0.86 8.19
CA PHE A 159 -3.57 1.88 9.17
C PHE A 159 -2.82 3.17 8.88
N MET A 160 -3.58 4.21 8.55
CA MET A 160 -3.03 5.48 8.10
C MET A 160 -2.50 6.33 9.25
N ALA A 161 -1.49 7.13 8.94
CA ALA A 161 -1.08 8.27 9.74
C ALA A 161 -1.75 9.53 9.17
N TYR A 162 -2.38 10.33 10.04
CA TYR A 162 -3.08 11.56 9.67
C TYR A 162 -2.26 12.78 10.09
N PHE A 163 -1.97 13.65 9.14
CA PHE A 163 -1.02 14.75 9.33
C PHE A 163 -1.66 16.10 9.45
N THR A 164 -2.44 16.47 8.47
CA THR A 164 -3.14 17.75 8.38
C THR A 164 -4.63 17.61 8.66
N GLN A 165 -5.15 16.40 8.51
CA GLN A 165 -6.57 16.15 8.71
C GLN A 165 -6.90 15.93 10.18
N PRO A 166 -7.96 16.56 10.67
CA PRO A 166 -8.44 16.36 12.03
C PRO A 166 -9.00 14.95 12.19
N ILE A 167 -8.65 14.28 13.27
CA ILE A 167 -9.35 13.07 13.70
C ILE A 167 -10.76 13.48 14.16
N PRO A 168 -11.83 12.84 13.65
CA PRO A 168 -13.19 13.12 14.09
C PRO A 168 -13.30 12.97 15.61
N ALA A 169 -13.92 13.94 16.28
CA ALA A 169 -13.91 14.06 17.74
C ALA A 169 -14.28 12.77 18.47
N LYS A 170 -15.32 12.05 18.00
CA LYS A 170 -15.80 10.79 18.58
C LYS A 170 -14.80 9.62 18.48
N TYR A 171 -13.75 9.74 17.67
CA TYR A 171 -12.73 8.70 17.50
C TYR A 171 -11.37 9.11 18.04
N ARG A 172 -11.24 10.32 18.64
CA ARG A 172 -9.95 10.86 19.09
C ARG A 172 -9.26 9.99 20.11
N GLU A 173 -9.99 9.29 20.98
CA GLU A 173 -9.45 8.35 21.97
C GLU A 173 -8.71 7.14 21.36
N PHE A 174 -9.03 6.78 20.12
CA PHE A 174 -8.39 5.69 19.40
C PHE A 174 -7.11 6.09 18.68
N TYR A 175 -6.70 7.34 18.80
CA TYR A 175 -5.53 7.87 18.13
C TYR A 175 -4.62 8.59 19.10
N ILE A 176 -3.30 8.50 18.84
CA ILE A 176 -2.27 9.19 19.61
C ILE A 176 -1.54 10.18 18.73
N PHE A 177 -1.37 11.41 19.22
CA PHE A 177 -0.58 12.40 18.53
C PHE A 177 0.91 12.13 18.71
N ARG A 178 1.62 11.95 17.62
CA ARG A 178 3.07 11.74 17.57
C ARG A 178 3.75 13.04 17.21
N LYS A 179 4.26 13.73 18.23
CA LYS A 179 5.05 14.95 18.02
C LYS A 179 6.41 14.58 17.42
N ARG A 180 6.81 15.28 16.36
CA ARG A 180 8.12 15.17 15.70
C ARG A 180 8.63 16.54 15.32
N THR A 181 9.92 16.68 15.07
CA THR A 181 10.57 17.93 14.63
C THR A 181 9.96 18.40 13.29
N LEU A 182 9.77 17.48 12.36
CA LEU A 182 9.08 17.71 11.10
C LEU A 182 7.85 16.84 11.04
N ASN A 183 6.70 17.46 10.77
CA ASN A 183 5.48 16.73 10.42
C ASN A 183 4.94 15.78 11.51
N SER A 184 4.46 16.32 12.61
CA SER A 184 3.70 15.58 13.63
C SER A 184 2.43 14.97 13.06
N TYR A 185 1.95 13.86 13.62
CA TYR A 185 0.83 13.11 13.06
C TYR A 185 0.03 12.36 14.11
N TRP A 186 -1.21 12.05 13.76
CA TRP A 186 -2.04 11.12 14.51
C TRP A 186 -1.84 9.69 13.99
N ALA A 187 -1.61 8.76 14.88
CA ALA A 187 -1.53 7.34 14.60
C ALA A 187 -2.54 6.56 15.43
N ILE A 188 -3.06 5.48 14.89
CA ILE A 188 -3.93 4.57 15.64
C ILE A 188 -3.19 4.01 16.86
N THR A 189 -3.89 3.91 18.00
CA THR A 189 -3.36 3.26 19.21
C THR A 189 -3.24 1.74 19.00
N THR A 190 -2.39 1.07 19.78
CA THR A 190 -2.29 -0.40 19.74
C THR A 190 -3.62 -1.05 20.10
N LYS A 191 -4.28 -0.58 21.15
CA LYS A 191 -5.61 -1.07 21.57
C LYS A 191 -6.64 -0.97 20.46
N ALA A 192 -6.72 0.17 19.76
CA ALA A 192 -7.67 0.35 18.66
C ALA A 192 -7.33 -0.53 17.45
N TRP A 193 -6.04 -0.73 17.15
CA TRP A 193 -5.59 -1.66 16.14
C TRP A 193 -5.98 -3.11 16.48
N GLU A 194 -5.76 -3.55 17.71
CA GLU A 194 -6.15 -4.88 18.22
C GLU A 194 -7.66 -5.10 18.09
N GLN A 195 -8.48 -4.12 18.47
CA GLN A 195 -9.94 -4.19 18.32
C GLN A 195 -10.38 -4.39 16.86
N ILE A 196 -9.70 -3.72 15.91
CA ILE A 196 -10.01 -3.88 14.49
C ILE A 196 -9.54 -5.25 14.00
N MET A 197 -8.37 -5.72 14.39
CA MET A 197 -7.88 -7.04 13.99
C MET A 197 -8.71 -8.17 14.59
N GLU A 198 -9.18 -8.02 15.84
CA GLU A 198 -10.08 -8.97 16.48
C GLU A 198 -11.40 -9.16 15.72
N ARG A 199 -11.93 -8.09 15.11
CA ARG A 199 -13.12 -8.15 14.24
C ARG A 199 -12.97 -9.14 13.08
N TYR A 200 -11.74 -9.32 12.58
CA TYR A 200 -11.45 -10.15 11.41
C TYR A 200 -10.65 -11.42 11.73
N LYS A 201 -10.47 -11.77 13.00
CA LYS A 201 -9.58 -12.88 13.43
C LYS A 201 -9.90 -14.24 12.81
N TYR A 202 -11.16 -14.49 12.46
CA TYR A 202 -11.58 -15.74 11.81
C TYR A 202 -11.54 -15.70 10.28
N ASN A 203 -11.19 -14.55 9.69
CA ASN A 203 -11.04 -14.46 8.26
C ASN A 203 -9.57 -14.65 7.85
N LYS A 204 -9.26 -15.85 7.35
CA LYS A 204 -7.90 -16.23 6.95
C LYS A 204 -7.29 -15.37 5.84
N TRP A 205 -8.10 -14.56 5.16
CA TRP A 205 -7.65 -13.69 4.07
C TRP A 205 -7.30 -12.27 4.53
N VAL A 206 -7.53 -11.93 5.80
CA VAL A 206 -7.28 -10.58 6.32
C VAL A 206 -5.96 -10.51 7.07
N TYR A 207 -5.12 -9.57 6.68
CA TYR A 207 -3.81 -9.31 7.27
C TYR A 207 -3.64 -7.84 7.65
N SER A 208 -2.80 -7.55 8.64
CA SER A 208 -2.40 -6.19 8.97
C SER A 208 -1.10 -5.80 8.24
N CYS A 209 -1.05 -4.60 7.67
CA CYS A 209 0.19 -4.05 7.13
C CYS A 209 1.06 -3.45 8.24
N GLY A 210 2.24 -4.03 8.45
CA GLY A 210 3.30 -3.43 9.27
C GLY A 210 3.17 -3.56 10.77
N LYS A 211 2.10 -4.15 11.32
CA LYS A 211 2.01 -4.56 12.72
C LYS A 211 1.86 -6.07 12.78
N ILE A 212 2.65 -6.70 13.64
CA ILE A 212 2.60 -8.12 13.93
C ILE A 212 2.19 -8.27 15.39
N GLU A 213 1.33 -9.22 15.69
CA GLU A 213 0.89 -9.53 17.03
C GLU A 213 2.10 -9.78 17.95
N GLY A 214 2.10 -9.18 19.14
CA GLY A 214 3.19 -9.29 20.12
C GLY A 214 4.38 -8.35 19.89
N GLU A 215 4.50 -7.70 18.76
CA GLU A 215 5.58 -6.74 18.51
C GLU A 215 5.18 -5.29 18.79
N LYS A 216 5.92 -4.60 19.64
CA LYS A 216 5.70 -3.19 19.97
C LYS A 216 5.92 -2.30 18.74
N GLY A 217 4.86 -2.14 17.94
CA GLY A 217 4.72 -0.97 17.07
C GLY A 217 5.65 -0.85 15.86
N THR A 218 6.31 -1.91 15.39
CA THR A 218 7.08 -1.84 14.16
C THR A 218 6.19 -1.82 12.93
N THR A 219 6.45 -0.88 12.02
CA THR A 219 5.78 -0.77 10.71
C THR A 219 6.74 -1.13 9.58
N ALA A 220 7.91 -1.70 9.87
CA ALA A 220 8.91 -2.04 8.90
C ALA A 220 8.52 -3.28 8.07
N CYS A 221 8.74 -3.23 6.77
CA CYS A 221 8.39 -4.32 5.85
C CYS A 221 9.16 -5.62 6.14
N ARG A 222 10.39 -5.52 6.69
CA ARG A 222 11.21 -6.69 7.10
C ARG A 222 10.52 -7.57 8.15
N HIS A 223 9.62 -7.00 8.96
CA HIS A 223 8.86 -7.73 9.98
C HIS A 223 7.45 -8.12 9.52
N CYS A 224 6.94 -7.47 8.48
CA CYS A 224 5.59 -7.71 7.98
C CYS A 224 5.54 -8.92 7.01
N GLY A 225 6.42 -8.96 6.01
CA GLY A 225 6.52 -10.04 5.03
C GLY A 225 5.35 -10.19 4.04
N ASN A 226 4.20 -9.56 4.27
CA ASN A 226 2.99 -9.79 3.48
C ASN A 226 3.20 -9.62 1.96
N CYS A 227 3.82 -8.51 1.53
CA CYS A 227 4.01 -8.27 0.09
C CYS A 227 4.88 -9.35 -0.57
N LEU A 228 5.89 -9.84 0.14
CA LEU A 228 6.80 -10.86 -0.40
C LEU A 228 6.09 -12.21 -0.50
N ARG A 229 5.38 -12.61 0.54
CA ARG A 229 4.58 -13.84 0.57
C ARG A 229 3.55 -13.86 -0.57
N GLU A 230 2.75 -12.80 -0.69
CA GLU A 230 1.68 -12.73 -1.68
C GLU A 230 2.22 -12.58 -3.11
N TYR A 231 3.40 -11.97 -3.28
CA TYR A 231 4.08 -11.96 -4.57
C TYR A 231 4.38 -13.37 -5.07
N PHE A 232 5.04 -14.18 -4.25
CA PHE A 232 5.39 -15.54 -4.66
C PHE A 232 4.16 -16.43 -4.84
N ALA A 233 3.16 -16.33 -3.97
CA ALA A 233 1.89 -17.04 -4.12
C ALA A 233 1.17 -16.67 -5.44
N THR A 234 1.20 -15.39 -5.81
CA THR A 234 0.63 -14.94 -7.08
C THR A 234 1.43 -15.44 -8.28
N MET A 235 2.76 -15.41 -8.21
CA MET A 235 3.60 -15.93 -9.29
C MET A 235 3.42 -17.43 -9.49
N GLU A 236 3.20 -18.20 -8.44
CA GLU A 236 2.86 -19.62 -8.53
C GLU A 236 1.49 -19.82 -9.22
N ARG A 237 0.47 -19.06 -8.79
CA ARG A 237 -0.88 -19.09 -9.40
C ARG A 237 -0.88 -18.71 -10.89
N LEU A 238 0.03 -17.83 -11.33
CA LEU A 238 0.13 -17.42 -12.72
C LEU A 238 0.85 -18.45 -13.62
N ARG A 239 1.59 -19.38 -13.03
CA ARG A 239 2.26 -20.47 -13.77
C ARG A 239 1.36 -21.68 -14.00
N ASN A 240 0.37 -21.84 -13.12
CA ASN A 240 -0.67 -22.89 -13.18
C ASN A 240 -1.91 -22.40 -13.95
#